data_376ed105af20a8923018918c7ba1d18b
#
_entry.id   376ed105af20a8923018918c7ba1d18b
#
_cell.length_a   1.000
_cell.length_b   1.000
_cell.length_c   1.000
_cell.angle_alpha   90.00
_cell.angle_beta   90.00
_cell.angle_gamma   90.00
#
_symmetry.space_group_name_H-M   'P 1'
#
loop_
_entity.id
_entity.type
_entity.pdbx_description
1 polymer ?
#
loop_
_entity_poly.entity_id
_entity_poly.type
_entity_poly.pdbx_seq_one_letter_code
_entity_poly.pdbx_strand_id
1 'polypeptide(L)'
;MSRDKNLKEDWEQVLNILSATFGDGELLNLDAIIYLIGVQELGQGAKEFKKDDKVNLMHIAICHLLEPFGYYEFDFFDNDGWPHYKVLEELPPLKSGEQTVLMKEAIVLYFKANKLI
;
A
#
# COMPACT_ATOMS: atom_id res chain seq x y z
N MET A 1 -24.55 9.59 -3.60
CA MET A 1 -23.25 9.87 -2.96
C MET A 1 -22.13 9.74 -3.95
N SER A 2 -21.23 10.67 -3.95
CA SER A 2 -20.09 10.59 -4.85
C SER A 2 -19.04 9.60 -4.30
N ARG A 3 -18.35 8.96 -5.22
CA ARG A 3 -17.21 8.08 -4.90
C ARG A 3 -16.16 8.83 -4.07
N ASP A 4 -15.91 10.09 -4.39
CA ASP A 4 -14.89 10.91 -3.72
C ASP A 4 -15.20 11.14 -2.25
N LYS A 5 -16.47 11.33 -1.90
CA LYS A 5 -16.86 11.51 -0.51
C LYS A 5 -16.62 10.24 0.31
N ASN A 6 -17.00 9.08 -0.23
CA ASN A 6 -16.78 7.81 0.45
C ASN A 6 -15.29 7.52 0.62
N LEU A 7 -14.50 7.80 -0.40
CA LEU A 7 -13.06 7.62 -0.35
C LEU A 7 -12.43 8.49 0.74
N LYS A 8 -12.85 9.75 0.83
CA LYS A 8 -12.32 10.66 1.84
C LYS A 8 -12.59 10.16 3.26
N GLU A 9 -13.81 9.72 3.53
CA GLU A 9 -14.19 9.19 4.83
C GLU A 9 -13.43 7.92 5.17
N ASP A 10 -13.34 6.99 4.24
CA ASP A 10 -12.62 5.73 4.42
C ASP A 10 -11.12 5.97 4.59
N TRP A 11 -10.56 6.89 3.84
CA TRP A 11 -9.14 7.25 3.95
C TRP A 11 -8.83 7.86 5.32
N GLU A 12 -9.72 8.72 5.84
CA GLU A 12 -9.55 9.28 7.17
C GLU A 12 -9.56 8.20 8.25
N GLN A 13 -10.40 7.17 8.12
CA GLN A 13 -10.39 6.02 9.03
C GLN A 13 -9.05 5.28 9.00
N VAL A 14 -8.56 4.97 7.80
CA VAL A 14 -7.25 4.30 7.65
C VAL A 14 -6.15 5.15 8.29
N LEU A 15 -6.14 6.43 7.98
CA LEU A 15 -5.12 7.35 8.48
C LEU A 15 -5.14 7.45 10.00
N ASN A 16 -6.32 7.54 10.60
CA ASN A 16 -6.46 7.63 12.06
C ASN A 16 -6.02 6.34 12.75
N ILE A 17 -6.40 5.19 12.22
CA ILE A 17 -6.03 3.89 12.79
C ILE A 17 -4.51 3.70 12.76
N LEU A 18 -3.89 3.93 11.62
CA LEU A 18 -2.45 3.74 11.48
C LEU A 18 -1.65 4.79 12.24
N SER A 19 -2.11 6.02 12.25
CA SER A 19 -1.42 7.09 12.98
C SER A 19 -1.48 6.90 14.48
N ALA A 20 -2.59 6.36 15.00
CA ALA A 20 -2.71 6.03 16.43
C ALA A 20 -1.73 4.93 16.84
N THR A 21 -1.44 3.98 15.93
CA THR A 21 -0.56 2.85 16.22
C THR A 21 0.91 3.19 15.96
N PHE A 22 1.22 3.87 14.87
CA PHE A 22 2.59 4.05 14.38
C PHE A 22 3.03 5.51 14.27
N GLY A 23 2.12 6.46 14.39
CA GLY A 23 2.41 7.87 14.13
C GLY A 23 3.15 8.61 15.24
N ASP A 24 3.27 8.00 16.40
CA ASP A 24 3.95 8.60 17.56
C ASP A 24 3.46 10.03 17.83
N GLY A 25 2.14 10.22 17.78
CA GLY A 25 1.50 11.51 18.01
C GLY A 25 1.28 12.36 16.77
N GLU A 26 1.74 11.91 15.61
CA GLU A 26 1.60 12.64 14.35
C GLU A 26 0.84 11.83 13.32
N LEU A 27 0.25 12.50 12.33
CA LEU A 27 -0.40 11.82 11.20
C LEU A 27 0.66 11.27 10.25
N LEU A 28 0.47 10.03 9.80
CA LEU A 28 1.34 9.40 8.82
C LEU A 28 1.05 9.96 7.42
N ASN A 29 2.10 10.06 6.60
CA ASN A 29 1.92 10.41 5.20
C ASN A 29 1.69 9.15 4.36
N LEU A 30 1.34 9.35 3.09
CA LEU A 30 1.04 8.25 2.16
C LEU A 30 2.22 7.28 2.02
N ASP A 31 3.44 7.79 1.87
CA ASP A 31 4.63 6.97 1.70
C ASP A 31 4.89 6.08 2.91
N ALA A 32 4.69 6.62 4.11
CA ALA A 32 4.84 5.84 5.34
C ALA A 32 3.82 4.69 5.40
N ILE A 33 2.59 4.94 4.98
CA ILE A 33 1.54 3.92 4.95
C ILE A 33 1.88 2.82 3.94
N ILE A 34 2.34 3.20 2.76
CA ILE A 34 2.77 2.25 1.73
C ILE A 34 3.92 1.37 2.26
N TYR A 35 4.89 1.98 2.92
CA TYR A 35 6.00 1.25 3.53
C TYR A 35 5.51 0.23 4.57
N LEU A 36 4.59 0.63 5.46
CA LEU A 36 4.04 -0.26 6.48
C LEU A 36 3.31 -1.46 5.86
N ILE A 37 2.58 -1.24 4.77
CA ILE A 37 1.91 -2.33 4.04
C ILE A 37 2.96 -3.28 3.46
N GLY A 38 4.05 -2.76 2.92
CA GLY A 38 5.15 -3.58 2.41
C GLY A 38 5.76 -4.47 3.50
N VAL A 39 5.99 -3.91 4.68
CA VAL A 39 6.51 -4.67 5.83
C VAL A 39 5.53 -5.78 6.21
N GLN A 40 4.24 -5.48 6.24
CA GLN A 40 3.20 -6.46 6.56
C GLN A 40 3.17 -7.59 5.52
N GLU A 41 3.25 -7.26 4.25
CA GLU A 41 3.17 -8.25 3.17
C GLU A 41 4.44 -9.08 3.05
N LEU A 42 5.60 -8.56 3.45
CA LEU A 42 6.82 -9.34 3.52
C LEU A 42 6.72 -10.43 4.61
N GLY A 43 6.03 -10.13 5.71
CA GLY A 43 5.73 -11.11 6.75
C GLY A 43 6.92 -11.57 7.58
N GLN A 44 8.03 -10.85 7.57
CA GLN A 44 9.24 -11.21 8.33
C GLN A 44 9.30 -10.57 9.72
N GLY A 45 8.21 -9.93 10.13
CA GLY A 45 8.10 -9.33 11.45
C GLY A 45 8.88 -8.02 11.60
N ALA A 46 9.01 -7.57 12.85
CA ALA A 46 9.77 -6.36 13.17
C ALA A 46 11.25 -6.60 12.89
N LYS A 47 11.83 -5.82 12.00
CA LYS A 47 13.19 -5.99 11.52
C LYS A 47 13.71 -4.61 11.11
N GLU A 48 14.99 -4.38 11.34
CA GLU A 48 15.62 -3.15 10.88
C GLU A 48 15.97 -3.30 9.40
N PHE A 49 15.39 -2.47 8.56
CA PHE A 49 15.60 -2.51 7.13
C PHE A 49 16.58 -1.42 6.68
N LYS A 50 17.44 -1.78 5.72
CA LYS A 50 18.33 -0.84 5.08
C LYS A 50 17.55 0.12 4.18
N LYS A 51 18.17 1.23 3.79
CA LYS A 51 17.52 2.23 2.93
C LYS A 51 17.02 1.63 1.61
N ASP A 52 17.82 0.76 1.00
CA ASP A 52 17.43 0.12 -0.27
C ASP A 52 16.27 -0.85 -0.07
N ASP A 53 16.20 -1.51 1.10
CA ASP A 53 15.09 -2.39 1.45
C ASP A 53 13.78 -1.62 1.56
N LYS A 54 13.82 -0.38 2.05
CA LYS A 54 12.61 0.45 2.17
C LYS A 54 11.97 0.72 0.81
N VAL A 55 12.79 1.02 -0.20
CA VAL A 55 12.31 1.22 -1.57
C VAL A 55 11.68 -0.06 -2.10
N ASN A 56 12.32 -1.19 -1.89
CA ASN A 56 11.82 -2.49 -2.32
C ASN A 56 10.51 -2.85 -1.61
N LEU A 57 10.40 -2.55 -0.32
CA LEU A 57 9.17 -2.79 0.45
C LEU A 57 8.01 -1.94 -0.08
N MET A 58 8.26 -0.67 -0.42
CA MET A 58 7.25 0.17 -1.02
C MET A 58 6.81 -0.35 -2.38
N HIS A 59 7.75 -0.87 -3.18
CA HIS A 59 7.44 -1.49 -4.47
C HIS A 59 6.55 -2.72 -4.30
N ILE A 60 6.88 -3.59 -3.35
CA ILE A 60 6.06 -4.75 -3.02
C ILE A 60 4.64 -4.33 -2.65
N ALA A 61 4.51 -3.31 -1.80
CA ALA A 61 3.21 -2.80 -1.40
C ALA A 61 2.40 -2.31 -2.60
N ILE A 62 3.03 -1.53 -3.47
CA ILE A 62 2.36 -0.99 -4.67
C ILE A 62 1.87 -2.13 -5.57
N CYS A 63 2.72 -3.11 -5.83
CA CYS A 63 2.33 -4.26 -6.66
C CYS A 63 1.16 -5.04 -6.05
N HIS A 64 1.25 -5.31 -4.75
CA HIS A 64 0.18 -6.03 -4.04
C HIS A 64 -1.14 -5.24 -4.04
N LEU A 65 -1.06 -3.93 -3.77
CA LEU A 65 -2.23 -3.07 -3.73
C LEU A 65 -2.92 -2.95 -5.09
N LEU A 66 -2.16 -2.97 -6.18
CA LEU A 66 -2.69 -2.83 -7.52
C LEU A 66 -3.04 -4.17 -8.19
N GLU A 67 -2.79 -5.28 -7.52
CA GLU A 67 -3.14 -6.61 -8.03
C GLU A 67 -4.65 -6.75 -8.30
N PRO A 68 -5.55 -6.37 -7.37
CA PRO A 68 -6.98 -6.45 -7.64
C PRO A 68 -7.46 -5.56 -8.79
N PHE A 69 -6.65 -4.58 -9.18
CA PHE A 69 -6.96 -3.66 -10.28
C PHE A 69 -6.48 -4.18 -11.63
N GLY A 70 -5.77 -5.34 -11.65
CA GLY A 70 -5.32 -5.96 -12.87
C GLY A 70 -3.98 -5.47 -13.42
N TYR A 71 -3.24 -4.68 -12.67
CA TYR A 71 -1.94 -4.14 -13.13
C TYR A 71 -0.77 -5.05 -12.85
N TYR A 72 -0.84 -5.84 -11.77
CA TYR A 72 0.23 -6.74 -11.34
C TYR A 72 -0.34 -8.07 -10.92
N GLU A 73 0.50 -9.10 -10.96
CA GLU A 73 0.15 -10.43 -10.50
C GLU A 73 1.33 -11.01 -9.74
N PHE A 74 1.06 -11.65 -8.61
CA PHE A 74 2.10 -12.36 -7.86
C PHE A 74 2.74 -13.42 -8.76
N ASP A 75 4.08 -13.48 -8.72
CA ASP A 75 4.85 -14.42 -9.54
C ASP A 75 5.48 -15.51 -8.67
N PHE A 76 6.42 -15.14 -7.80
CA PHE A 76 7.11 -16.12 -6.96
C PHE A 76 7.77 -15.44 -5.75
N PHE A 77 8.17 -16.25 -4.78
CA PHE A 77 9.06 -15.80 -3.70
C PHE A 77 10.50 -16.14 -4.05
N ASP A 78 11.42 -15.22 -3.79
CA ASP A 78 12.85 -15.51 -3.99
C ASP A 78 13.43 -16.27 -2.78
N ASN A 79 14.74 -16.56 -2.83
CA ASN A 79 15.41 -17.34 -1.79
C ASN A 79 15.39 -16.67 -0.42
N ASP A 80 15.25 -15.35 -0.39
CA ASP A 80 15.18 -14.59 0.87
C ASP A 80 13.74 -14.41 1.36
N GLY A 81 12.77 -14.98 0.65
CA GLY A 81 11.36 -14.92 1.02
C GLY A 81 10.65 -13.66 0.54
N TRP A 82 11.26 -12.89 -0.36
CA TRP A 82 10.66 -11.67 -0.87
C TRP A 82 9.75 -11.99 -2.06
N PRO A 83 8.52 -11.43 -2.07
CA PRO A 83 7.60 -11.67 -3.18
C PRO A 83 8.01 -10.88 -4.43
N HIS A 84 7.87 -11.51 -5.58
CA HIS A 84 8.08 -10.88 -6.87
C HIS A 84 6.77 -10.85 -7.64
N TYR A 85 6.53 -9.75 -8.34
CA TYR A 85 5.32 -9.53 -9.11
C TYR A 85 5.67 -9.29 -10.58
N LYS A 86 4.81 -9.75 -11.47
CA LYS A 86 4.95 -9.45 -12.90
C LYS A 86 3.92 -8.40 -13.29
N VAL A 87 4.30 -7.56 -14.25
CA VAL A 87 3.41 -6.54 -14.80
C VAL A 87 2.45 -7.20 -15.77
N LEU A 88 1.15 -7.04 -15.54
CA LEU A 88 0.12 -7.50 -16.46
C LEU A 88 -0.26 -6.41 -17.45
N GLU A 89 -0.35 -5.18 -16.97
CA GLU A 89 -0.74 -4.03 -17.76
C GLU A 89 -0.02 -2.79 -17.22
N GLU A 90 0.53 -1.98 -18.11
CA GLU A 90 1.17 -0.75 -17.69
C GLU A 90 0.12 0.26 -17.20
N LEU A 91 0.44 0.97 -16.12
CA LEU A 91 -0.40 2.05 -15.66
C LEU A 91 -0.47 3.14 -16.73
N PRO A 92 -1.68 3.67 -17.01
CA PRO A 92 -1.78 4.80 -17.93
C PRO A 92 -1.03 6.01 -17.35
N PRO A 93 -0.61 6.97 -18.20
CA PRO A 93 0.08 8.17 -17.73
C PRO A 93 -0.87 9.02 -16.90
N LEU A 94 -0.79 8.88 -15.58
CA LEU A 94 -1.64 9.61 -14.63
C LEU A 94 -0.92 10.87 -14.15
N LYS A 95 -1.69 11.92 -13.92
CA LYS A 95 -1.19 13.11 -13.25
C LYS A 95 -0.92 12.77 -11.77
N SER A 96 -0.07 13.56 -11.13
CA SER A 96 0.31 13.37 -9.74
C SER A 96 -0.90 13.19 -8.81
N GLY A 97 -1.92 14.04 -8.95
CA GLY A 97 -3.14 13.94 -8.14
C GLY A 97 -3.93 12.67 -8.40
N GLU A 98 -3.97 12.21 -9.65
CA GLU A 98 -4.66 10.97 -10.02
C GLU A 98 -3.95 9.75 -9.47
N GLN A 99 -2.62 9.75 -9.46
CA GLN A 99 -1.83 8.67 -8.85
C GLN A 99 -2.10 8.57 -7.35
N THR A 100 -2.17 9.71 -6.67
CA THR A 100 -2.48 9.75 -5.25
C THR A 100 -3.86 9.17 -4.96
N VAL A 101 -4.87 9.54 -5.75
CA VAL A 101 -6.23 9.02 -5.60
C VAL A 101 -6.26 7.50 -5.81
N LEU A 102 -5.58 7.01 -6.85
CA LEU A 102 -5.50 5.57 -7.12
C LEU A 102 -4.90 4.82 -5.95
N MET A 103 -3.80 5.32 -5.40
CA MET A 103 -3.14 4.67 -4.26
C MET A 103 -4.03 4.68 -3.02
N LYS A 104 -4.73 5.77 -2.75
CA LYS A 104 -5.67 5.83 -1.62
C LYS A 104 -6.82 4.83 -1.80
N GLU A 105 -7.38 4.73 -3.00
CA GLU A 105 -8.42 3.74 -3.30
C GLU A 105 -7.91 2.32 -3.07
N ALA A 106 -6.71 2.03 -3.54
CA ALA A 106 -6.11 0.70 -3.38
C ALA A 106 -5.86 0.36 -1.92
N ILE A 107 -5.38 1.30 -1.13
CA ILE A 107 -5.14 1.11 0.31
C ILE A 107 -6.45 0.89 1.06
N VAL A 108 -7.48 1.68 0.76
CA VAL A 108 -8.80 1.51 1.36
C VAL A 108 -9.36 0.12 1.04
N LEU A 109 -9.25 -0.32 -0.21
CA LEU A 109 -9.68 -1.66 -0.60
C LEU A 109 -8.93 -2.75 0.18
N TYR A 110 -7.62 -2.60 0.33
CA TYR A 110 -6.79 -3.51 1.11
C TYR A 110 -7.28 -3.62 2.56
N PHE A 111 -7.57 -2.49 3.20
CA PHE A 111 -8.04 -2.48 4.58
C PHE A 111 -9.42 -3.12 4.70
N LYS A 112 -10.32 -2.87 3.76
CA LYS A 112 -11.65 -3.51 3.75
C LYS A 112 -11.55 -5.01 3.51
N ALA A 113 -10.70 -5.43 2.57
CA ALA A 113 -10.51 -6.85 2.26
C ALA A 113 -9.95 -7.62 3.44
N ASN A 114 -9.14 -6.99 4.28
CA ASN A 114 -8.57 -7.58 5.47
C ASN A 114 -9.40 -7.30 6.73
N LYS A 115 -10.57 -6.71 6.57
CA LYS A 115 -11.52 -6.42 7.65
C LYS A 115 -10.92 -5.51 8.74
N LEU A 116 -10.09 -4.56 8.33
CA LEU A 116 -9.46 -3.61 9.25
C LEU A 116 -10.29 -2.32 9.41
N ILE A 117 -11.19 -2.10 8.47
CA ILE A 117 -12.18 -1.02 8.57
C ILE A 117 -13.53 -1.51 8.10
#